data_54d38f93311345a5eccc2372c546be28
#
_entry.id   54d38f93311345a5eccc2372c546be28
#
_cell.length_a   1.000
_cell.length_b   1.000
_cell.length_c   1.000
_cell.angle_alpha   90.00
_cell.angle_beta   90.00
_cell.angle_gamma   90.00
#
_symmetry.space_group_name_H-M   'P 1'
#
loop_
_entity.id
_entity.type
_entity.pdbx_description
1 polymer ?
#
loop_
_entity_poly.entity_id
_entity_poly.type
_entity_poly.pdbx_seq_one_letter_code
_entity_poly.pdbx_strand_id
1 'polypeptide(L)'
;LSRDYRILRSNSAYQALYGDAAALESRHCYEVSHRYQVPCDQAGESCPLKQSLETGDNTRVLHIHHTPRGEEYVNVEMWPVKDPATDSVSCFIEIMRPSRVASAQASPEGLVGRSTAFQAALALAERVAGSEATVMLLGESGTGKELMAEAIHHMSPRSGGPFVPVECAGLPDTL
;
A
#
# COMPACT_ATOMS: atom_id res chain seq x y z
N LEU A 1 -13.15 -6.20 -9.91
CA LEU A 1 -13.57 -4.86 -10.35
C LEU A 1 -13.76 -4.84 -11.86
N SER A 2 -14.69 -4.02 -12.36
CA SER A 2 -14.80 -3.70 -13.79
C SER A 2 -13.76 -2.65 -14.22
N ARG A 3 -13.68 -2.37 -15.53
CA ARG A 3 -12.80 -1.33 -16.08
C ARG A 3 -13.24 0.10 -15.72
N ASP A 4 -14.50 0.28 -15.32
CA ASP A 4 -15.11 1.52 -14.85
C ASP A 4 -15.23 1.59 -13.33
N TYR A 5 -14.29 0.95 -12.61
CA TYR A 5 -14.12 0.97 -11.15
C TYR A 5 -15.24 0.31 -10.33
N ARG A 6 -16.21 -0.37 -10.95
CA ARG A 6 -17.33 -1.00 -10.23
C ARG A 6 -16.92 -2.30 -9.58
N ILE A 7 -17.41 -2.52 -8.38
CA ILE A 7 -17.25 -3.77 -7.64
C ILE A 7 -18.18 -4.81 -8.28
N LEU A 8 -17.61 -5.84 -8.92
CA LEU A 8 -18.36 -6.93 -9.53
C LEU A 8 -18.67 -8.05 -8.53
N ARG A 9 -17.70 -8.36 -7.69
CA ARG A 9 -17.80 -9.39 -6.63
C ARG A 9 -16.87 -9.01 -5.50
N SER A 10 -17.22 -9.45 -4.29
CA SER A 10 -16.41 -9.29 -3.08
C SER A 10 -16.43 -10.57 -2.26
N ASN A 11 -15.31 -10.86 -1.57
CA ASN A 11 -15.23 -11.97 -0.63
C ASN A 11 -15.74 -11.56 0.76
N SER A 12 -15.91 -12.54 1.65
CA SER A 12 -16.41 -12.32 3.01
C SER A 12 -15.53 -11.38 3.84
N ALA A 13 -14.21 -11.37 3.62
CA ALA A 13 -13.29 -10.47 4.31
C ALA A 13 -13.53 -9.00 3.91
N TYR A 14 -13.74 -8.73 2.63
CA TYR A 14 -14.10 -7.41 2.14
C TYR A 14 -15.48 -6.96 2.67
N GLN A 15 -16.45 -7.88 2.63
CA GLN A 15 -17.81 -7.62 3.12
C GLN A 15 -17.82 -7.29 4.62
N ALA A 16 -17.01 -7.96 5.41
CA ALA A 16 -16.87 -7.67 6.85
C ALA A 16 -16.35 -6.25 7.13
N LEU A 17 -15.61 -5.64 6.20
CA LEU A 17 -15.06 -4.29 6.34
C LEU A 17 -15.99 -3.22 5.76
N TYR A 18 -16.69 -3.50 4.66
CA TYR A 18 -17.35 -2.47 3.86
C TYR A 18 -18.85 -2.67 3.66
N GLY A 19 -19.41 -3.80 4.08
CA GLY A 19 -20.84 -4.11 4.01
C GLY A 19 -21.16 -5.29 3.09
N ASP A 20 -22.43 -5.68 3.09
CA ASP A 20 -22.91 -6.86 2.38
C ASP A 20 -22.71 -6.79 0.87
N ALA A 21 -22.57 -7.97 0.22
CA ALA A 21 -22.36 -8.09 -1.21
C ALA A 21 -23.37 -7.28 -2.05
N ALA A 22 -24.67 -7.34 -1.70
CA ALA A 22 -25.72 -6.63 -2.41
C ALA A 22 -25.58 -5.10 -2.32
N ALA A 23 -25.05 -4.59 -1.20
CA ALA A 23 -24.80 -3.16 -1.01
C ALA A 23 -23.52 -2.69 -1.72
N LEU A 24 -22.59 -3.60 -2.00
CA LEU A 24 -21.29 -3.32 -2.62
C LEU A 24 -21.32 -3.47 -4.14
N GLU A 25 -22.07 -4.45 -4.66
CA GLU A 25 -22.17 -4.70 -6.09
C GLU A 25 -22.62 -3.44 -6.84
N SER A 26 -21.95 -3.14 -7.93
CA SER A 26 -22.16 -1.94 -8.76
C SER A 26 -21.76 -0.60 -8.15
N ARG A 27 -21.33 -0.53 -6.91
CA ARG A 27 -20.68 0.69 -6.36
C ARG A 27 -19.25 0.79 -6.86
N HIS A 28 -18.72 2.01 -6.86
CA HIS A 28 -17.33 2.22 -7.26
C HIS A 28 -16.38 1.95 -6.09
N CYS A 29 -15.21 1.37 -6.36
CA CYS A 29 -14.22 1.05 -5.34
C CYS A 29 -13.76 2.30 -4.57
N TYR A 30 -13.57 3.43 -5.25
CA TYR A 30 -13.17 4.69 -4.64
C TYR A 30 -14.24 5.29 -3.70
N GLU A 31 -15.53 5.05 -3.96
CA GLU A 31 -16.63 5.45 -3.04
C GLU A 31 -16.60 4.64 -1.75
N VAL A 32 -16.35 3.34 -1.89
CA VAL A 32 -16.41 2.39 -0.77
C VAL A 32 -15.17 2.49 0.11
N SER A 33 -13.99 2.45 -0.49
CA SER A 33 -12.72 2.38 0.26
C SER A 33 -12.18 3.74 0.69
N HIS A 34 -12.38 4.78 -0.13
CA HIS A 34 -11.81 6.12 0.10
C HIS A 34 -12.86 7.18 0.42
N ARG A 35 -14.16 6.89 0.24
CA ARG A 35 -15.25 7.86 0.34
C ARG A 35 -15.12 9.02 -0.64
N TYR A 36 -14.48 8.79 -1.80
CA TYR A 36 -14.34 9.76 -2.86
C TYR A 36 -15.55 9.75 -3.79
N GLN A 37 -15.81 10.87 -4.45
CA GLN A 37 -16.86 11.00 -5.48
C GLN A 37 -16.30 10.83 -6.90
N VAL A 38 -14.99 10.75 -7.02
CA VAL A 38 -14.23 10.60 -8.27
C VAL A 38 -13.15 9.54 -8.09
N PRO A 39 -12.62 8.95 -9.17
CA PRO A 39 -11.49 8.02 -9.09
C PRO A 39 -10.28 8.58 -8.36
N CYS A 40 -9.48 7.71 -7.72
CA CYS A 40 -8.36 8.11 -6.86
C CYS A 40 -7.35 9.04 -7.55
N ASP A 41 -7.08 8.82 -8.84
CA ASP A 41 -6.18 9.67 -9.64
C ASP A 41 -6.72 11.08 -9.86
N GLN A 42 -8.03 11.26 -9.86
CA GLN A 42 -8.67 12.58 -9.93
C GLN A 42 -8.77 13.24 -8.54
N ALA A 43 -8.68 12.45 -7.47
CA ALA A 43 -8.61 12.93 -6.10
C ALA A 43 -7.19 13.25 -5.62
N GLY A 44 -6.17 13.09 -6.49
CA GLY A 44 -4.77 13.41 -6.20
C GLY A 44 -3.95 12.24 -5.67
N GLU A 45 -4.46 11.01 -5.77
CA GLU A 45 -3.76 9.79 -5.36
C GLU A 45 -3.41 8.91 -6.58
N SER A 46 -2.48 7.98 -6.39
CA SER A 46 -2.17 6.98 -7.42
C SER A 46 -3.28 5.94 -7.48
N CYS A 47 -3.85 5.68 -8.66
CA CYS A 47 -4.88 4.66 -8.83
C CYS A 47 -4.29 3.37 -9.43
N PRO A 48 -4.29 2.24 -8.69
CA PRO A 48 -3.72 0.99 -9.20
C PRO A 48 -4.51 0.41 -10.37
N LEU A 49 -5.83 0.58 -10.38
CA LEU A 49 -6.67 0.12 -11.49
C LEU A 49 -6.35 0.88 -12.78
N LYS A 50 -6.24 2.20 -12.73
CA LYS A 50 -5.87 3.02 -13.88
C LYS A 50 -4.48 2.64 -14.40
N GLN A 51 -3.49 2.53 -13.52
CA GLN A 51 -2.14 2.12 -13.90
C GLN A 51 -2.14 0.74 -14.56
N SER A 52 -2.85 -0.24 -13.98
CA SER A 52 -2.97 -1.58 -14.55
C SER A 52 -3.72 -1.60 -15.88
N LEU A 53 -4.70 -0.73 -16.05
CA LEU A 53 -5.44 -0.58 -17.32
C LEU A 53 -4.55 0.01 -18.43
N GLU A 54 -3.68 0.95 -18.10
CA GLU A 54 -2.76 1.61 -19.04
C GLU A 54 -1.57 0.71 -19.42
N THR A 55 -1.03 -0.05 -18.46
CA THR A 55 0.15 -0.90 -18.70
C THR A 55 -0.20 -2.31 -19.15
N GLY A 56 -1.37 -2.81 -18.81
CA GLY A 56 -1.77 -4.21 -19.00
C GLY A 56 -1.13 -5.18 -18.00
N ASP A 57 -0.38 -4.66 -17.02
CA ASP A 57 0.35 -5.42 -16.01
C ASP A 57 -0.29 -5.30 -14.63
N ASN A 58 0.14 -6.16 -13.70
CA ASN A 58 -0.20 -5.99 -12.30
C ASN A 58 0.48 -4.76 -11.72
N THR A 59 -0.25 -4.06 -10.85
CA THR A 59 0.25 -2.86 -10.18
C THR A 59 0.03 -2.96 -8.69
N ARG A 60 0.82 -2.20 -7.92
CA ARG A 60 0.71 -2.14 -6.47
C ARG A 60 0.87 -0.71 -6.00
N VAL A 61 -0.03 -0.28 -5.13
CA VAL A 61 0.03 1.04 -4.47
C VAL A 61 -0.31 0.90 -3.00
N LEU A 62 0.20 1.82 -2.20
CA LEU A 62 -0.19 2.00 -0.81
C LEU A 62 -1.24 3.10 -0.74
N HIS A 63 -2.41 2.77 -0.21
CA HIS A 63 -3.52 3.69 -0.04
C HIS A 63 -3.91 3.84 1.43
N ILE A 64 -4.61 4.93 1.76
CA ILE A 64 -5.33 5.06 3.01
C ILE A 64 -6.80 4.71 2.73
N HIS A 65 -7.29 3.64 3.37
CA HIS A 65 -8.68 3.23 3.28
C HIS A 65 -9.46 3.60 4.54
N HIS A 66 -10.72 3.95 4.37
CA HIS A 66 -11.65 4.16 5.48
C HIS A 66 -12.30 2.83 5.86
N THR A 67 -11.89 2.25 6.98
CA THR A 67 -12.47 1.03 7.55
C THR A 67 -13.35 1.34 8.77
N PRO A 68 -14.11 0.37 9.32
CA PRO A 68 -14.81 0.54 10.58
C PRO A 68 -13.90 0.87 11.77
N ARG A 69 -12.61 0.55 11.69
CA ARG A 69 -11.60 0.86 12.70
C ARG A 69 -10.99 2.26 12.54
N GLY A 70 -11.33 2.95 11.46
CA GLY A 70 -10.78 4.25 11.09
C GLY A 70 -10.01 4.20 9.78
N GLU A 71 -9.11 5.15 9.59
CA GLU A 71 -8.24 5.21 8.41
C GLU A 71 -7.03 4.31 8.60
N GLU A 72 -6.81 3.40 7.67
CA GLU A 72 -5.72 2.42 7.69
C GLU A 72 -4.93 2.46 6.40
N TYR A 73 -3.61 2.32 6.49
CA TYR A 73 -2.78 2.07 5.32
C TYR A 73 -3.02 0.66 4.81
N VAL A 74 -3.33 0.55 3.52
CA VAL A 74 -3.62 -0.71 2.83
C VAL A 74 -2.77 -0.81 1.57
N ASN A 75 -2.02 -1.90 1.46
CA ASN A 75 -1.39 -2.31 0.22
C ASN A 75 -2.45 -2.87 -0.72
N VAL A 76 -2.62 -2.22 -1.84
CA VAL A 76 -3.56 -2.61 -2.89
C VAL A 76 -2.79 -3.12 -4.09
N GLU A 77 -2.97 -4.39 -4.41
CA GLU A 77 -2.47 -5.01 -5.63
C GLU A 77 -3.62 -5.17 -6.61
N MET A 78 -3.41 -4.76 -7.87
CA MET A 78 -4.38 -4.86 -8.94
C MET A 78 -3.87 -5.79 -10.02
N TRP A 79 -4.63 -6.81 -10.33
CA TRP A 79 -4.29 -7.85 -11.30
C TRP A 79 -5.29 -7.82 -12.45
N PRO A 80 -4.86 -7.51 -13.69
CA PRO A 80 -5.74 -7.56 -14.85
C PRO A 80 -6.09 -9.00 -15.20
N VAL A 81 -7.36 -9.26 -15.46
CA VAL A 81 -7.86 -10.53 -15.99
C VAL A 81 -8.17 -10.33 -17.45
N LYS A 82 -7.44 -11.04 -18.32
CA LYS A 82 -7.61 -10.97 -19.77
C LYS A 82 -8.61 -12.01 -20.26
N ASP A 83 -9.37 -11.64 -21.26
CA ASP A 83 -10.21 -12.56 -22.03
C ASP A 83 -9.30 -13.44 -22.91
N PRO A 84 -9.38 -14.78 -22.80
CA PRO A 84 -8.50 -15.67 -23.56
C PRO A 84 -8.68 -15.59 -25.07
N ALA A 85 -9.85 -15.17 -25.54
CA ALA A 85 -10.16 -15.09 -26.97
C ALA A 85 -9.67 -13.79 -27.62
N THR A 86 -9.63 -12.68 -26.85
CA THR A 86 -9.36 -11.34 -27.39
C THR A 86 -8.06 -10.72 -26.84
N ASP A 87 -7.44 -11.34 -25.83
CA ASP A 87 -6.32 -10.82 -25.04
C ASP A 87 -6.60 -9.44 -24.40
N SER A 88 -7.84 -8.99 -24.44
CA SER A 88 -8.24 -7.71 -23.83
C SER A 88 -8.55 -7.88 -22.34
N VAL A 89 -8.23 -6.85 -21.54
CA VAL A 89 -8.56 -6.87 -20.11
C VAL A 89 -10.08 -6.81 -19.93
N SER A 90 -10.66 -7.84 -19.34
CA SER A 90 -12.11 -7.95 -19.08
C SER A 90 -12.51 -7.39 -17.72
N CYS A 91 -11.70 -7.65 -16.70
CA CYS A 91 -11.92 -7.17 -15.33
C CYS A 91 -10.60 -7.17 -14.55
N PHE A 92 -10.66 -6.84 -13.26
CA PHE A 92 -9.51 -6.82 -12.37
C PHE A 92 -9.79 -7.57 -11.08
N ILE A 93 -8.76 -8.24 -10.55
CA ILE A 93 -8.73 -8.76 -9.19
C ILE A 93 -7.96 -7.77 -8.32
N GLU A 94 -8.62 -7.25 -7.30
CA GLU A 94 -8.02 -6.40 -6.28
C GLU A 94 -7.69 -7.22 -5.05
N ILE A 95 -6.44 -7.16 -4.61
CA ILE A 95 -5.97 -7.80 -3.38
C ILE A 95 -5.54 -6.72 -2.42
N MET A 96 -6.15 -6.68 -1.24
CA MET A 96 -5.87 -5.69 -0.22
C MET A 96 -5.25 -6.35 1.02
N ARG A 97 -4.15 -5.76 1.50
CA ARG A 97 -3.48 -6.18 2.74
C ARG A 97 -3.24 -4.97 3.63
N PRO A 98 -3.76 -4.93 4.87
CA PRO A 98 -3.42 -3.85 5.80
C PRO A 98 -1.91 -3.74 5.99
N SER A 99 -1.39 -2.52 5.94
CA SER A 99 0.00 -2.26 6.31
C SER A 99 0.12 -2.21 7.84
N ARG A 100 1.13 -2.89 8.38
CA ARG A 100 1.38 -2.95 9.83
C ARG A 100 2.46 -1.97 10.29
N VAL A 101 3.12 -1.30 9.36
CA VAL A 101 4.32 -0.49 9.63
C VAL A 101 4.05 1.01 9.66
N ALA A 102 2.87 1.42 9.23
CA ALA A 102 2.48 2.82 9.24
C ALA A 102 1.04 3.01 9.69
N SER A 103 0.76 4.13 10.34
CA SER A 103 -0.57 4.54 10.74
C SER A 103 -0.96 5.86 10.08
N ALA A 104 -2.20 5.97 9.62
CA ALA A 104 -2.80 7.24 9.19
C ALA A 104 -3.26 8.10 10.37
N GLN A 105 -3.36 7.50 11.56
CA GLN A 105 -3.75 8.16 12.81
C GLN A 105 -2.55 8.24 13.76
N ALA A 106 -2.59 9.20 14.68
CA ALA A 106 -1.57 9.32 15.73
C ALA A 106 -1.46 8.01 16.51
N SER A 107 -0.29 7.39 16.48
CA SER A 107 0.03 6.16 17.20
C SER A 107 1.34 6.39 17.96
N PRO A 108 1.48 5.89 19.18
CA PRO A 108 2.74 5.94 19.92
C PRO A 108 3.83 5.08 19.30
N GLU A 109 3.48 4.16 18.41
CA GLU A 109 4.40 3.21 17.80
C GLU A 109 4.34 3.30 16.27
N GLY A 110 5.53 3.30 15.62
CA GLY A 110 5.68 3.21 14.17
C GLY A 110 5.65 4.54 13.42
N LEU A 111 5.62 4.42 12.11
CA LEU A 111 5.60 5.55 11.19
C LEU A 111 4.19 6.17 11.12
N VAL A 112 4.11 7.49 11.30
CA VAL A 112 2.84 8.23 11.22
C VAL A 112 2.97 9.34 10.18
N GLY A 113 2.02 9.41 9.26
CA GLY A 113 2.00 10.46 8.24
C GLY A 113 0.88 10.27 7.24
N ARG A 114 0.56 11.34 6.50
CA ARG A 114 -0.53 11.37 5.49
C ARG A 114 -0.14 12.13 4.22
N SER A 115 1.01 12.81 4.22
CA SER A 115 1.43 13.58 3.05
C SER A 115 1.76 12.65 1.88
N THR A 116 1.57 13.14 0.67
CA THR A 116 1.91 12.41 -0.57
C THR A 116 3.38 12.00 -0.60
N ALA A 117 4.27 12.88 -0.09
CA ALA A 117 5.70 12.59 0.01
C ALA A 117 5.98 11.44 0.99
N PHE A 118 5.29 11.40 2.13
CA PHE A 118 5.41 10.29 3.09
C PHE A 118 4.89 8.98 2.50
N GLN A 119 3.74 9.00 1.84
CA GLN A 119 3.17 7.83 1.17
C GLN A 119 4.11 7.29 0.07
N ALA A 120 4.71 8.19 -0.73
CA ALA A 120 5.68 7.81 -1.75
C ALA A 120 6.93 7.17 -1.14
N ALA A 121 7.47 7.72 -0.03
CA ALA A 121 8.61 7.16 0.68
C ALA A 121 8.28 5.77 1.27
N LEU A 122 7.12 5.61 1.86
CA LEU A 122 6.66 4.34 2.44
C LEU A 122 6.46 3.28 1.35
N ALA A 123 5.84 3.63 0.23
CA ALA A 123 5.66 2.73 -0.91
C ALA A 123 7.01 2.27 -1.51
N LEU A 124 8.00 3.18 -1.54
CA LEU A 124 9.36 2.83 -1.96
C LEU A 124 10.03 1.87 -0.95
N ALA A 125 9.90 2.14 0.35
CA ALA A 125 10.40 1.26 1.42
C ALA A 125 9.81 -0.14 1.33
N GLU A 126 8.51 -0.28 1.10
CA GLU A 126 7.86 -1.57 0.91
C GLU A 126 8.37 -2.34 -0.32
N ARG A 127 8.60 -1.63 -1.43
CA ARG A 127 9.15 -2.25 -2.65
C ARG A 127 10.54 -2.79 -2.44
N VAL A 128 11.42 -2.05 -1.76
CA VAL A 128 12.81 -2.48 -1.54
C VAL A 128 12.92 -3.54 -0.45
N ALA A 129 12.01 -3.55 0.52
CA ALA A 129 12.01 -4.52 1.62
C ALA A 129 11.94 -5.98 1.17
N GLY A 130 11.31 -6.25 0.02
CA GLY A 130 11.24 -7.59 -0.58
C GLY A 130 12.51 -8.02 -1.32
N SER A 131 13.54 -7.16 -1.41
CA SER A 131 14.78 -7.40 -2.16
C SER A 131 15.98 -7.56 -1.23
N GLU A 132 17.12 -8.03 -1.80
CA GLU A 132 18.43 -8.08 -1.12
C GLU A 132 19.27 -6.80 -1.36
N ALA A 133 18.68 -5.77 -1.93
CA ALA A 133 19.40 -4.53 -2.24
C ALA A 133 19.78 -3.76 -0.97
N THR A 134 20.95 -3.15 -0.97
CA THR A 134 21.36 -2.20 0.07
C THR A 134 20.54 -0.92 -0.04
N VAL A 135 19.97 -0.50 1.07
CA VAL A 135 19.13 0.70 1.13
C VAL A 135 19.87 1.81 1.88
N MET A 136 19.94 3.00 1.28
CA MET A 136 20.45 4.21 1.92
C MET A 136 19.29 5.17 2.20
N LEU A 137 19.10 5.53 3.47
CA LEU A 137 18.11 6.51 3.91
C LEU A 137 18.76 7.86 4.12
N LEU A 138 18.33 8.87 3.36
CA LEU A 138 18.82 10.24 3.44
C LEU A 138 17.76 11.16 4.05
N GLY A 139 18.18 12.11 4.85
CA GLY A 139 17.32 13.11 5.47
C GLY A 139 17.99 13.80 6.66
N GLU A 140 17.42 14.89 7.11
CA GLU A 140 17.89 15.65 8.28
C GLU A 140 17.80 14.83 9.57
N SER A 141 18.46 15.29 10.63
CA SER A 141 18.34 14.66 11.95
C SER A 141 16.90 14.77 12.45
N GLY A 142 16.40 13.71 13.08
CA GLY A 142 15.03 13.68 13.62
C GLY A 142 13.91 13.40 12.60
N THR A 143 14.22 13.15 11.32
CA THR A 143 13.20 12.87 10.28
C THR A 143 12.64 11.44 10.29
N GLY A 144 13.00 10.61 11.28
CA GLY A 144 12.48 9.24 11.42
C GLY A 144 13.17 8.19 10.54
N LYS A 145 14.43 8.40 10.14
CA LYS A 145 15.22 7.43 9.35
C LYS A 145 15.34 6.07 10.04
N GLU A 146 15.52 6.06 11.36
CA GLU A 146 15.59 4.83 12.15
C GLU A 146 14.28 4.06 12.11
N LEU A 147 13.15 4.73 12.34
CA LEU A 147 11.82 4.12 12.22
C LEU A 147 11.56 3.58 10.81
N MET A 148 12.06 4.26 9.77
CA MET A 148 11.96 3.79 8.39
C MET A 148 12.83 2.54 8.17
N ALA A 149 14.02 2.47 8.74
CA ALA A 149 14.88 1.29 8.66
C ALA A 149 14.25 0.07 9.37
N GLU A 150 13.69 0.26 10.55
CA GLU A 150 12.92 -0.77 11.26
C GLU A 150 11.71 -1.22 10.44
N ALA A 151 10.97 -0.28 9.85
CA ALA A 151 9.84 -0.58 8.99
C ALA A 151 10.24 -1.45 7.78
N ILE A 152 11.35 -1.12 7.11
CA ILE A 152 11.91 -1.93 6.02
C ILE A 152 12.25 -3.34 6.50
N HIS A 153 12.89 -3.47 7.67
CA HIS A 153 13.19 -4.77 8.26
C HIS A 153 11.91 -5.58 8.52
N HIS A 154 10.90 -4.99 9.16
CA HIS A 154 9.62 -5.67 9.46
C HIS A 154 8.83 -6.08 8.22
N MET A 155 8.99 -5.37 7.10
CA MET A 155 8.39 -5.72 5.81
C MET A 155 9.21 -6.73 5.01
N SER A 156 10.44 -7.01 5.40
CA SER A 156 11.36 -7.89 4.68
C SER A 156 11.10 -9.37 4.97
N PRO A 157 11.59 -10.30 4.12
CA PRO A 157 11.62 -11.72 4.44
C PRO A 157 12.39 -12.09 5.71
N ARG A 158 13.22 -11.15 6.23
CA ARG A 158 14.03 -11.32 7.45
C ARG A 158 13.34 -10.79 8.71
N SER A 159 12.08 -10.41 8.65
CA SER A 159 11.30 -9.84 9.77
C SER A 159 11.24 -10.73 11.03
N GLY A 160 11.47 -12.04 10.89
CA GLY A 160 11.59 -12.96 12.01
C GLY A 160 12.97 -13.01 12.68
N GLY A 161 13.97 -12.32 12.11
CA GLY A 161 15.32 -12.22 12.63
C GLY A 161 15.53 -10.93 13.45
N PRO A 162 16.72 -10.77 14.07
CA PRO A 162 17.04 -9.58 14.85
C PRO A 162 17.28 -8.36 13.93
N PHE A 163 16.76 -7.20 14.31
CA PHE A 163 17.20 -5.90 13.80
C PHE A 163 18.38 -5.43 14.64
N VAL A 164 19.56 -5.26 14.04
CA VAL A 164 20.80 -4.91 14.75
C VAL A 164 21.28 -3.54 14.28
N PRO A 165 20.97 -2.44 15.01
CA PRO A 165 21.52 -1.14 14.71
C PRO A 165 23.00 -1.08 15.13
N VAL A 166 23.84 -0.48 14.27
CA VAL A 166 25.27 -0.26 14.54
C VAL A 166 25.58 1.23 14.42
N GLU A 167 26.05 1.83 15.49
CA GLU A 167 26.47 3.23 15.53
C GLU A 167 27.91 3.36 15.04
N CYS A 168 28.07 3.75 13.76
CA CYS A 168 29.41 3.84 13.16
C CYS A 168 30.29 4.96 13.76
N ALA A 169 29.68 6.00 14.35
CA ALA A 169 30.41 7.09 14.97
C ALA A 169 31.24 6.66 16.24
N GLY A 170 30.87 5.55 16.86
CA GLY A 170 31.55 4.96 18.00
C GLY A 170 32.57 3.89 17.65
N LEU A 171 32.78 3.58 16.39
CA LEU A 171 33.72 2.54 15.97
C LEU A 171 35.17 3.14 15.96
N PRO A 172 36.16 2.47 16.57
CA PRO A 172 37.55 2.91 16.49
C PRO A 172 38.10 2.73 15.07
N ASP A 173 38.99 3.61 14.65
CA ASP A 173 39.65 3.61 13.33
C ASP A 173 40.49 2.35 13.05
N THR A 174 40.61 1.46 14.04
CA THR A 174 41.43 0.23 13.99
C THR A 174 40.58 -1.03 14.05
N LEU A 175 39.65 -1.19 13.11
CA LEU A 175 38.98 -2.48 12.85
C LEU A 175 39.72 -3.24 11.75
#